data_fa125bba94cf717be938b0828501ae22
#
_entry.id   fa125bba94cf717be938b0828501ae22
#
_cell.length_a   1.000
_cell.length_b   1.000
_cell.length_c   1.000
_cell.angle_alpha   90.00
_cell.angle_beta   90.00
_cell.angle_gamma   90.00
#
_symmetry.space_group_name_H-M   'P 1'
#
loop_
_entity.id
_entity.type
_entity.pdbx_description
1 polymer ?
#
loop_
_entity_poly.entity_id
_entity_poly.type
_entity_poly.pdbx_seq_one_letter_code
_entity_poly.pdbx_strand_id
1 'polypeptide(L)'
;MAEASYPDELLYHAEHDWARIENGVATFGITWFAQDALGEVVFFDPPEVGSSVTAGEFYAEVESVKAVSEVIAPLSGEIVEVNVALADTPEAINEDPYGEGWMVKVKLSDASESESLMDRDAYVEIL
;
A
#
# COMPACT_ATOMS: atom_id res chain seq x y z
N MET A 1 -1.76 -7.96 18.02
CA MET A 1 -2.27 -7.16 16.90
C MET A 1 -2.11 -5.68 17.19
N ALA A 2 -1.64 -4.91 16.21
CA ALA A 2 -1.43 -3.48 16.39
C ALA A 2 -2.76 -2.74 16.53
N GLU A 3 -2.76 -1.66 17.28
CA GLU A 3 -3.93 -0.79 17.37
C GLU A 3 -4.08 -0.01 16.08
N ALA A 4 -5.32 0.39 15.77
CA ALA A 4 -5.59 1.20 14.58
C ALA A 4 -4.75 2.47 14.61
N SER A 5 -4.03 2.71 13.52
CA SER A 5 -3.21 3.91 13.41
C SER A 5 -3.21 4.41 11.97
N TYR A 6 -3.07 5.71 11.83
CA TYR A 6 -3.09 6.38 10.53
C TYR A 6 -2.09 7.53 10.59
N PRO A 7 -0.81 7.26 10.21
CA PRO A 7 0.24 8.27 10.34
C PRO A 7 -0.05 9.56 9.56
N ASP A 8 0.30 10.70 10.15
CA ASP A 8 0.05 12.02 9.56
C ASP A 8 0.90 12.30 8.33
N GLU A 9 2.09 11.69 8.25
CA GLU A 9 3.04 11.96 7.16
C GLU A 9 2.72 11.22 5.88
N LEU A 10 1.69 10.37 5.88
CA LEU A 10 1.30 9.59 4.70
C LEU A 10 0.15 10.23 3.95
N LEU A 11 0.01 9.85 2.68
CA LEU A 11 -1.16 10.16 1.88
C LEU A 11 -1.96 8.89 1.69
N TYR A 12 -3.27 9.03 1.47
CA TYR A 12 -4.19 7.90 1.46
C TYR A 12 -5.10 7.92 0.25
N HIS A 13 -5.36 6.72 -0.28
CA HIS A 13 -6.30 6.52 -1.38
C HIS A 13 -7.62 5.98 -0.83
N ALA A 14 -8.73 6.34 -1.47
CA ALA A 14 -10.07 5.91 -1.01
C ALA A 14 -10.24 4.39 -1.00
N GLU A 15 -9.41 3.65 -1.74
CA GLU A 15 -9.42 2.19 -1.76
C GLU A 15 -8.55 1.59 -0.66
N HIS A 16 -8.14 2.41 0.32
CA HIS A 16 -7.43 1.97 1.53
C HIS A 16 -5.98 1.58 1.30
N ASP A 17 -5.31 2.35 0.46
CA ASP A 17 -3.86 2.24 0.24
C ASP A 17 -3.19 3.50 0.75
N TRP A 18 -1.92 3.37 1.14
CA TRP A 18 -1.15 4.54 1.57
C TRP A 18 0.06 4.73 0.67
N ALA A 19 0.57 5.96 0.66
CA ALA A 19 1.79 6.30 -0.06
C ALA A 19 2.67 7.20 0.81
N ARG A 20 3.97 6.90 0.83
CA ARG A 20 4.97 7.74 1.46
C ARG A 20 5.91 8.22 0.36
N ILE A 21 5.95 9.54 0.13
CA ILE A 21 6.73 10.10 -0.97
C ILE A 21 8.02 10.72 -0.44
N GLU A 22 9.15 10.29 -1.01
CA GLU A 22 10.48 10.83 -0.69
C GLU A 22 11.29 10.94 -1.97
N ASN A 23 11.71 12.17 -2.31
CA ASN A 23 12.59 12.42 -3.47
C ASN A 23 12.10 11.79 -4.77
N GLY A 24 10.79 11.90 -5.05
CA GLY A 24 10.22 11.40 -6.30
C GLY A 24 9.95 9.91 -6.31
N VAL A 25 10.19 9.22 -5.20
CA VAL A 25 9.90 7.79 -5.06
C VAL A 25 8.83 7.62 -3.99
N ALA A 26 7.79 6.86 -4.28
CA ALA A 26 6.73 6.58 -3.32
C ALA A 26 6.81 5.13 -2.87
N THR A 27 6.61 4.91 -1.57
CA THR A 27 6.44 3.58 -1.01
C THR A 27 4.95 3.34 -0.82
N PHE A 28 4.45 2.20 -1.27
CA PHE A 28 3.02 1.87 -1.19
C PHE A 28 2.78 0.70 -0.23
N GLY A 29 1.60 0.70 0.36
CA GLY A 29 1.12 -0.43 1.14
C GLY A 29 -0.38 -0.28 1.37
N ILE A 30 -0.95 -1.14 2.21
CA ILE A 30 -2.35 -1.05 2.57
C ILE A 30 -2.47 -0.49 3.99
N THR A 31 -3.59 0.19 4.26
CA THR A 31 -3.78 0.84 5.56
C THR A 31 -4.14 -0.18 6.63
N TRP A 32 -4.14 0.29 7.89
CA TRP A 32 -4.58 -0.54 9.01
C TRP A 32 -6.01 -1.03 8.79
N PHE A 33 -6.89 -0.15 8.28
CA PHE A 33 -8.27 -0.52 7.99
C PHE A 33 -8.35 -1.67 6.99
N ALA A 34 -7.54 -1.60 5.92
CA ALA A 34 -7.55 -2.63 4.88
C ALA A 34 -7.09 -3.97 5.43
N GLN A 35 -6.00 -4.00 6.20
CA GLN A 35 -5.51 -5.27 6.74
C GLN A 35 -6.46 -5.85 7.78
N ASP A 36 -7.15 -4.99 8.54
CA ASP A 36 -8.12 -5.44 9.52
C ASP A 36 -9.32 -6.09 8.84
N ALA A 37 -9.82 -5.48 7.77
CA ALA A 37 -10.94 -6.02 6.99
C ALA A 37 -10.55 -7.32 6.29
N LEU A 38 -9.31 -7.42 5.82
CA LEU A 38 -8.81 -8.58 5.09
C LEU A 38 -8.59 -9.79 6.01
N GLY A 39 -8.13 -9.54 7.23
CA GLY A 39 -7.77 -10.57 8.18
C GLY A 39 -6.33 -11.03 8.01
N GLU A 40 -5.98 -12.16 8.60
CA GLU A 40 -4.60 -12.66 8.60
C GLU A 40 -4.08 -12.91 7.19
N VAL A 41 -3.04 -12.17 6.80
CA VAL A 41 -2.43 -12.30 5.48
C VAL A 41 -1.51 -13.52 5.47
N VAL A 42 -1.67 -14.36 4.44
CA VAL A 42 -0.90 -15.59 4.29
C VAL A 42 -0.04 -15.58 3.04
N PHE A 43 -0.31 -14.68 2.08
CA PHE A 43 0.45 -14.61 0.85
C PHE A 43 0.35 -13.23 0.21
N PHE A 44 1.47 -12.74 -0.32
CA PHE A 44 1.53 -11.50 -1.10
C PHE A 44 2.08 -11.83 -2.47
N ASP A 45 1.33 -11.51 -3.52
CA ASP A 45 1.75 -11.73 -4.91
C ASP A 45 2.26 -10.40 -5.48
N PRO A 46 3.59 -10.21 -5.53
CA PRO A 46 4.17 -8.91 -5.93
C PRO A 46 4.20 -8.74 -7.45
N PRO A 47 4.25 -7.48 -7.92
CA PRO A 47 4.52 -7.21 -9.32
C PRO A 47 6.02 -7.38 -9.58
N GLU A 48 6.40 -7.31 -10.86
CA GLU A 48 7.81 -7.38 -11.23
C GLU A 48 8.45 -5.98 -11.18
N VAL A 49 9.70 -5.92 -10.72
CA VAL A 49 10.48 -4.69 -10.80
C VAL A 49 10.63 -4.32 -12.27
N GLY A 50 10.44 -3.03 -12.57
CA GLY A 50 10.49 -2.53 -13.94
C GLY A 50 9.12 -2.41 -14.59
N SER A 51 8.09 -3.01 -14.00
CA SER A 51 6.74 -2.87 -14.54
C SER A 51 6.15 -1.52 -14.16
N SER A 52 5.14 -1.08 -14.93
CA SER A 52 4.46 0.19 -14.68
C SER A 52 3.19 -0.03 -13.87
N VAL A 53 2.86 0.96 -13.04
CA VAL A 53 1.58 0.98 -12.32
C VAL A 53 0.83 2.25 -12.66
N THR A 54 -0.48 2.18 -12.63
CA THR A 54 -1.36 3.31 -12.94
C THR A 54 -2.26 3.59 -11.75
N ALA A 55 -2.33 4.86 -11.35
CA ALA A 55 -3.18 5.27 -10.22
C ALA A 55 -4.60 4.77 -10.42
N GLY A 56 -5.16 4.15 -9.38
CA GLY A 56 -6.53 3.63 -9.41
C GLY A 56 -6.66 2.22 -9.96
N GLU A 57 -5.58 1.62 -10.47
CA GLU A 57 -5.60 0.25 -10.99
C GLU A 57 -4.86 -0.68 -10.05
N PHE A 58 -5.23 -1.97 -10.06
CA PHE A 58 -4.55 -2.91 -9.19
C PHE A 58 -3.14 -3.20 -9.73
N TYR A 59 -2.21 -3.49 -8.81
CA TYR A 59 -0.84 -3.82 -9.19
C TYR A 59 -0.33 -5.09 -8.50
N ALA A 60 -1.07 -5.61 -7.53
CA ALA A 60 -0.65 -6.79 -6.76
C ALA A 60 -1.88 -7.43 -6.14
N GLU A 61 -1.70 -8.63 -5.58
CA GLU A 61 -2.76 -9.31 -4.83
C GLU A 61 -2.25 -9.74 -3.47
N VAL A 62 -3.16 -9.78 -2.51
CA VAL A 62 -2.88 -10.22 -1.14
C VAL A 62 -3.91 -11.29 -0.80
N GLU A 63 -3.45 -12.44 -0.31
CA GLU A 63 -4.36 -13.48 0.17
C GLU A 63 -4.36 -13.52 1.68
N SER A 64 -5.55 -13.61 2.25
CA SER A 64 -5.72 -13.86 3.67
C SER A 64 -6.33 -15.24 3.86
N VAL A 65 -6.51 -15.64 5.12
CA VAL A 65 -7.14 -16.93 5.43
C VAL A 65 -8.60 -17.00 4.95
N LYS A 66 -9.21 -15.85 4.61
CA LYS A 66 -10.63 -15.82 4.23
C LYS A 66 -10.91 -15.22 2.85
N ALA A 67 -9.94 -14.57 2.20
CA ALA A 67 -10.22 -13.85 0.96
C ALA A 67 -8.96 -13.56 0.16
N VAL A 68 -9.15 -13.21 -1.11
CA VAL A 68 -8.09 -12.68 -1.98
C VAL A 68 -8.52 -11.25 -2.32
N SER A 69 -7.60 -10.30 -2.20
CA SER A 69 -7.88 -8.90 -2.46
C SER A 69 -6.87 -8.30 -3.44
N GLU A 70 -7.36 -7.50 -4.37
CA GLU A 70 -6.50 -6.73 -5.25
C GLU A 70 -6.01 -5.50 -4.50
N VAL A 71 -4.74 -5.12 -4.72
CA VAL A 71 -4.14 -3.94 -4.11
C VAL A 71 -4.04 -2.86 -5.18
N ILE A 72 -4.59 -1.69 -4.87
CA ILE A 72 -4.72 -0.59 -5.83
C ILE A 72 -3.55 0.37 -5.69
N ALA A 73 -3.00 0.82 -6.83
CA ALA A 73 -1.91 1.78 -6.83
C ALA A 73 -2.49 3.18 -6.55
N PRO A 74 -1.98 3.87 -5.52
CA PRO A 74 -2.44 5.25 -5.26
C PRO A 74 -1.86 6.27 -6.24
N LEU A 75 -0.73 5.96 -6.87
CA LEU A 75 -0.03 6.86 -7.78
C LEU A 75 0.56 6.06 -8.94
N SER A 76 0.85 6.74 -10.05
CA SER A 76 1.41 6.10 -11.24
C SER A 76 2.93 6.19 -11.26
N GLY A 77 3.57 5.21 -11.86
CA GLY A 77 5.02 5.20 -12.03
C GLY A 77 5.56 3.84 -12.37
N GLU A 78 6.86 3.66 -12.13
CA GLU A 78 7.56 2.42 -12.42
C GLU A 78 8.00 1.76 -11.12
N ILE A 79 7.76 0.45 -10.98
CA ILE A 79 8.19 -0.32 -9.81
C ILE A 79 9.71 -0.39 -9.81
N VAL A 80 10.36 0.14 -8.77
CA VAL A 80 11.81 0.10 -8.64
C VAL A 80 12.27 -0.86 -7.55
N GLU A 81 11.37 -1.22 -6.62
CA GLU A 81 11.71 -2.16 -5.56
C GLU A 81 10.45 -2.87 -5.06
N VAL A 82 10.60 -4.13 -4.68
CA VAL A 82 9.52 -4.93 -4.09
C VAL A 82 10.03 -5.44 -2.74
N ASN A 83 9.16 -5.46 -1.74
CA ASN A 83 9.54 -5.95 -0.41
C ASN A 83 9.55 -7.48 -0.41
N VAL A 84 10.70 -8.05 -0.75
CA VAL A 84 10.83 -9.52 -0.88
C VAL A 84 10.69 -10.24 0.45
N ALA A 85 10.84 -9.54 1.58
CA ALA A 85 10.68 -10.15 2.89
C ALA A 85 9.25 -10.64 3.13
N LEU A 86 8.27 -10.05 2.43
CA LEU A 86 6.87 -10.47 2.57
C LEU A 86 6.62 -11.89 2.04
N ALA A 87 7.52 -12.43 1.22
CA ALA A 87 7.39 -13.81 0.78
C ALA A 87 7.55 -14.78 1.96
N ASP A 88 8.40 -14.44 2.92
CA ASP A 88 8.65 -15.27 4.09
C ASP A 88 7.78 -14.88 5.28
N THR A 89 7.44 -13.58 5.41
CA THR A 89 6.70 -13.06 6.55
C THR A 89 5.54 -12.17 6.10
N PRO A 90 4.55 -12.73 5.39
CA PRO A 90 3.41 -11.92 4.92
C PRO A 90 2.60 -11.31 6.05
N GLU A 91 2.65 -11.88 7.24
CA GLU A 91 1.96 -11.34 8.42
C GLU A 91 2.47 -9.96 8.84
N ALA A 92 3.63 -9.52 8.33
CA ALA A 92 4.11 -8.17 8.59
C ALA A 92 3.12 -7.13 8.10
N ILE A 93 2.33 -7.45 7.06
CA ILE A 93 1.29 -6.56 6.55
C ILE A 93 0.25 -6.30 7.64
N ASN A 94 -0.06 -7.31 8.46
CA ASN A 94 -1.02 -7.15 9.56
C ASN A 94 -0.37 -6.44 10.75
N GLU A 95 0.86 -6.82 11.08
CA GLU A 95 1.51 -6.36 12.30
C GLU A 95 2.06 -4.96 12.19
N ASP A 96 2.52 -4.57 11.00
CA ASP A 96 3.18 -3.27 10.81
C ASP A 96 2.94 -2.78 9.38
N PRO A 97 1.69 -2.44 9.06
CA PRO A 97 1.33 -2.11 7.66
C PRO A 97 2.05 -0.90 7.09
N TYR A 98 2.53 0.01 7.93
CA TYR A 98 3.21 1.22 7.48
C TYR A 98 4.73 1.13 7.56
N GLY A 99 5.25 0.06 8.14
CA GLY A 99 6.69 -0.18 8.27
C GLY A 99 7.10 -1.44 7.55
N GLU A 100 7.32 -2.53 8.29
CA GLU A 100 7.79 -3.79 7.71
C GLU A 100 6.85 -4.34 6.64
N GLY A 101 5.57 -3.95 6.67
CA GLY A 101 4.56 -4.41 5.73
C GLY A 101 4.48 -3.61 4.43
N TRP A 102 5.44 -2.72 4.16
CA TRP A 102 5.44 -2.00 2.88
C TRP A 102 5.53 -3.00 1.73
N MET A 103 4.92 -2.64 0.59
CA MET A 103 4.80 -3.59 -0.52
C MET A 103 5.75 -3.31 -1.67
N VAL A 104 5.72 -2.08 -2.21
CA VAL A 104 6.55 -1.71 -3.36
C VAL A 104 7.05 -0.29 -3.23
N LYS A 105 8.13 0.02 -3.97
CA LYS A 105 8.57 1.40 -4.16
C LYS A 105 8.44 1.73 -5.64
N VAL A 106 7.95 2.92 -5.93
CA VAL A 106 7.58 3.34 -7.27
C VAL A 106 8.23 4.68 -7.57
N LYS A 107 8.95 4.74 -8.70
CA LYS A 107 9.46 6.02 -9.19
C LYS A 107 8.30 6.73 -9.87
N LEU A 108 7.87 7.86 -9.33
CA LEU A 108 6.67 8.54 -9.79
C LEU A 108 6.85 9.10 -11.19
N SER A 109 5.82 8.91 -12.04
CA SER A 109 5.81 9.48 -13.39
C SER A 109 5.22 10.88 -13.40
N ASP A 110 4.34 11.18 -12.42
CA ASP A 110 3.68 12.48 -12.31
C ASP A 110 3.40 12.76 -10.84
N ALA A 111 4.29 13.52 -10.21
CA ALA A 111 4.17 13.83 -8.79
C ALA A 111 2.89 14.61 -8.46
N SER A 112 2.29 15.30 -9.43
CA SER A 112 1.07 16.06 -9.20
C SER A 112 -0.14 15.19 -8.89
N GLU A 113 -0.08 13.90 -9.21
CA GLU A 113 -1.17 12.97 -8.86
C GLU A 113 -1.38 12.90 -7.36
N SER A 114 -0.36 13.22 -6.56
CA SER A 114 -0.47 13.19 -5.11
C SER A 114 -1.52 14.17 -4.58
N GLU A 115 -1.86 15.18 -5.38
CA GLU A 115 -2.86 16.18 -4.98
C GLU A 115 -4.27 15.62 -4.93
N SER A 116 -4.51 14.48 -5.59
CA SER A 116 -5.82 13.83 -5.54
C SER A 116 -5.94 12.85 -4.38
N LEU A 117 -4.86 12.62 -3.63
CA LEU A 117 -4.90 11.74 -2.47
C LEU A 117 -5.33 12.52 -1.24
N MET A 118 -5.76 11.80 -0.21
CA MET A 118 -6.24 12.38 1.04
C MET A 118 -5.12 12.43 2.07
N ASP A 119 -5.17 13.46 2.94
CA ASP A 119 -4.33 13.44 4.13
C ASP A 119 -5.00 12.51 5.17
N ARG A 120 -4.34 12.34 6.31
CA ARG A 120 -4.86 11.47 7.37
C ARG A 120 -6.26 11.84 7.82
N ASP A 121 -6.51 13.13 8.04
CA ASP A 121 -7.80 13.56 8.58
C ASP A 121 -8.94 13.30 7.60
N ALA A 122 -8.73 13.59 6.32
CA ALA A 122 -9.74 13.33 5.29
C ALA A 122 -10.01 11.83 5.14
N TYR A 123 -8.96 11.03 5.22
CA TYR A 123 -9.12 9.58 5.09
C TYR A 123 -9.89 8.98 6.27
N VAL A 124 -9.57 9.40 7.48
CA VAL A 124 -10.25 8.89 8.69
C VAL A 124 -11.73 9.20 8.64
N GLU A 125 -12.11 10.34 8.04
CA GLU A 125 -13.52 10.72 7.94
C GLU A 125 -14.35 9.77 7.07
N ILE A 126 -13.74 9.06 6.13
CA ILE A 126 -14.49 8.13 5.27
C ILE A 126 -14.57 6.71 5.84
N LEU A 127 -13.92 6.46 6.97
CA LEU A 127 -13.91 5.12 7.58
C LEU A 127 -15.16 4.81 8.44
#